data_44398311cee493e99aaeb7812db8ee29
#
_entry.id   44398311cee493e99aaeb7812db8ee29
#
_cell.length_a   1.000
_cell.length_b   1.000
_cell.length_c   1.000
_cell.angle_alpha   90.00
_cell.angle_beta   90.00
_cell.angle_gamma   90.00
#
_symmetry.space_group_name_H-M   'P 1'
#
loop_
_entity.id
_entity.type
_entity.pdbx_description
1 polymer ?
#
loop_
_entity_poly.entity_id
_entity_poly.type
_entity_poly.pdbx_seq_one_letter_code
_entity_poly.pdbx_strand_id
1 'polypeptide(L)'
;LLKYGMDFIKNYTMSGWVKMPNYRLNLPDYSDRAIFEGLVNHLIHRDYTVMGGEVHIDIYDDRVELVSPGAMLDGTRIQDRDIYKVPSMRRNPVIADVFTQLDYMEKRGSGLRKMRELTEKLPNFLQGKEPQYQTEATSFYTTFYNLNWSEHGRIPVEEVANRVNSTLEKYPVNKESSVEKFGVNADKFRDTSETQKKVSKTAQKIIDLVISDPSITADNMANKIGVTKRAIEKNIKSPRGMGILVHEGSDKAGYWRIIVKP
;
A
#
# COMPACT_ATOMS: atom_id res chain seq x y z
N LEU A 1 6.82 5.91 -13.86
CA LEU A 1 6.54 7.20 -13.22
C LEU A 1 5.99 7.01 -11.80
N LEU A 2 4.87 6.28 -11.58
CA LEU A 2 4.29 6.05 -10.25
C LEU A 2 5.29 5.44 -9.26
N LYS A 3 6.03 4.41 -9.67
CA LYS A 3 7.07 3.81 -8.85
C LYS A 3 8.12 4.84 -8.41
N TYR A 4 8.63 5.63 -9.36
CA TYR A 4 9.62 6.67 -9.03
C TYR A 4 9.09 7.73 -8.08
N GLY A 5 7.83 8.17 -8.24
CA GLY A 5 7.18 9.08 -7.29
C GLY A 5 7.05 8.49 -5.89
N MET A 6 6.64 7.23 -5.78
CA MET A 6 6.58 6.52 -4.50
C MET A 6 7.95 6.32 -3.86
N ASP A 7 8.95 5.91 -4.65
CA ASP A 7 10.32 5.73 -4.15
C ASP A 7 10.92 7.07 -3.69
N PHE A 8 10.65 8.17 -4.43
CA PHE A 8 11.06 9.51 -4.03
C PHE A 8 10.46 9.87 -2.67
N ILE A 9 9.15 9.76 -2.49
CA ILE A 9 8.49 10.08 -1.22
C ILE A 9 9.05 9.21 -0.08
N LYS A 10 9.20 7.90 -0.29
CA LYS A 10 9.72 6.97 0.71
C LYS A 10 11.17 7.26 1.14
N ASN A 11 11.99 7.76 0.22
CA ASN A 11 13.39 8.10 0.53
C ASN A 11 13.53 9.35 1.40
N TYR A 12 12.51 10.24 1.37
CA TYR A 12 12.52 11.51 2.10
C TYR A 12 11.51 11.57 3.25
N THR A 13 10.79 10.48 3.51
CA THR A 13 9.85 10.37 4.63
C THR A 13 10.29 9.24 5.57
N MET A 14 9.86 9.31 6.81
CA MET A 14 10.26 8.33 7.81
C MET A 14 9.09 7.43 8.19
N SER A 15 9.41 6.23 8.65
CA SER A 15 8.46 5.34 9.29
C SER A 15 9.01 4.94 10.64
N GLY A 16 8.46 5.53 11.70
CA GLY A 16 8.73 5.10 13.06
C GLY A 16 8.13 3.74 13.34
N TRP A 17 8.61 3.10 14.40
CA TRP A 17 8.00 1.87 14.90
C TRP A 17 8.31 1.69 16.39
N VAL A 18 7.46 0.94 17.07
CA VAL A 18 7.65 0.55 18.45
C VAL A 18 7.45 -0.96 18.61
N LYS A 19 8.25 -1.55 19.49
CA LYS A 19 8.12 -2.97 19.84
C LYS A 19 7.01 -3.12 20.88
N MET A 20 6.00 -3.88 20.53
CA MET A 20 4.95 -4.32 21.43
C MET A 20 5.27 -5.72 21.97
N PRO A 21 4.62 -6.22 23.04
CA PRO A 21 4.91 -7.52 23.62
C PRO A 21 4.93 -8.68 22.61
N ASN A 22 4.03 -8.68 21.62
CA ASN A 22 3.84 -9.79 20.69
C ASN A 22 3.96 -9.39 19.22
N TYR A 23 4.18 -8.10 18.89
CA TYR A 23 4.26 -7.61 17.52
C TYR A 23 5.03 -6.28 17.44
N ARG A 24 5.31 -5.84 16.22
CA ARG A 24 5.85 -4.53 15.93
C ARG A 24 4.71 -3.61 15.46
N LEU A 25 4.56 -2.46 16.09
CA LEU A 25 3.62 -1.43 15.67
C LEU A 25 4.37 -0.40 14.80
N ASN A 26 3.95 -0.27 13.53
CA ASN A 26 4.51 0.74 12.64
C ASN A 26 3.76 2.06 12.83
N LEU A 27 4.51 3.16 12.84
CA LEU A 27 4.04 4.53 13.02
C LEU A 27 4.53 5.37 11.84
N PRO A 28 3.98 5.18 10.63
CA PRO A 28 4.44 5.87 9.44
C PRO A 28 4.07 7.35 9.48
N ASP A 29 4.87 8.19 8.82
CA ASP A 29 4.54 9.61 8.63
C ASP A 29 3.28 9.80 7.80
N TYR A 30 3.08 8.92 6.82
CA TYR A 30 1.97 8.96 5.84
C TYR A 30 1.45 7.56 5.54
N SER A 31 0.23 7.49 5.01
CA SER A 31 -0.30 6.26 4.42
C SER A 31 0.26 6.07 3.00
N ASP A 32 1.13 5.09 2.80
CA ASP A 32 1.68 4.75 1.46
C ASP A 32 0.57 4.57 0.42
N ARG A 33 -0.51 3.90 0.81
CA ARG A 33 -1.63 3.66 -0.12
C ARG A 33 -2.42 4.92 -0.42
N ALA A 34 -2.59 5.83 0.55
CA ALA A 34 -3.23 7.11 0.32
C ALA A 34 -2.40 7.99 -0.62
N ILE A 35 -1.08 8.05 -0.43
CA ILE A 35 -0.16 8.76 -1.32
C ILE A 35 -0.20 8.16 -2.73
N PHE A 36 -0.16 6.84 -2.86
CA PHE A 36 -0.27 6.17 -4.17
C PHE A 36 -1.58 6.53 -4.88
N GLU A 37 -2.71 6.54 -4.18
CA GLU A 37 -4.00 6.97 -4.72
C GLU A 37 -3.95 8.43 -5.17
N GLY A 38 -3.29 9.30 -4.39
CA GLY A 38 -3.04 10.70 -4.75
C GLY A 38 -2.25 10.84 -6.04
N LEU A 39 -1.12 10.14 -6.17
CA LEU A 39 -0.30 10.16 -7.40
C LEU A 39 -1.08 9.69 -8.63
N VAL A 40 -1.85 8.61 -8.49
CA VAL A 40 -2.71 8.10 -9.55
C VAL A 40 -3.73 9.16 -9.95
N ASN A 41 -4.41 9.78 -8.99
CA ASN A 41 -5.39 10.85 -9.25
C ASN A 41 -4.77 12.05 -9.98
N HIS A 42 -3.61 12.52 -9.54
CA HIS A 42 -2.90 13.64 -10.17
C HIS A 42 -2.50 13.35 -11.61
N LEU A 43 -2.17 12.11 -11.96
CA LEU A 43 -1.86 11.73 -13.35
C LEU A 43 -3.12 11.59 -14.22
N ILE A 44 -4.21 11.02 -13.68
CA ILE A 44 -5.45 10.79 -14.42
C ILE A 44 -6.20 12.09 -14.66
N HIS A 45 -6.19 13.00 -13.69
CA HIS A 45 -6.94 14.25 -13.75
C HIS A 45 -6.11 15.44 -14.23
N ARG A 46 -4.80 15.26 -14.47
CA ARG A 46 -3.96 16.31 -15.06
C ARG A 46 -4.57 16.85 -16.34
N ASP A 47 -4.49 18.15 -16.51
CA ASP A 47 -4.77 18.78 -17.80
C ASP A 47 -3.53 18.74 -18.68
N TYR A 48 -3.50 17.80 -19.63
CA TYR A 48 -2.38 17.62 -20.55
C TYR A 48 -2.37 18.66 -21.69
N THR A 49 -3.38 19.53 -21.78
CA THR A 49 -3.42 20.62 -22.76
C THR A 49 -2.66 21.85 -22.28
N VAL A 50 -2.38 21.95 -20.97
CA VAL A 50 -1.60 23.03 -20.39
C VAL A 50 -0.12 22.79 -20.72
N MET A 51 0.37 23.49 -21.71
CA MET A 51 1.78 23.43 -22.14
C MET A 51 2.69 24.02 -21.06
N GLY A 52 3.79 23.30 -20.74
CA GLY A 52 4.73 23.72 -19.71
C GLY A 52 4.25 23.50 -18.27
N GLY A 53 3.02 22.99 -18.07
CA GLY A 53 2.56 22.59 -16.75
C GLY A 53 3.20 21.27 -16.32
N GLU A 54 3.65 21.19 -15.08
CA GLU A 54 4.28 20.00 -14.50
C GLU A 54 3.45 19.44 -13.35
N VAL A 55 3.61 18.13 -13.06
CA VAL A 55 3.14 17.52 -11.82
C VAL A 55 4.27 17.60 -10.82
N HIS A 56 4.02 18.17 -9.65
CA HIS A 56 5.02 18.35 -8.61
C HIS A 56 4.74 17.43 -7.43
N ILE A 57 5.81 17.04 -6.75
CA ILE A 57 5.81 16.40 -5.44
C ILE A 57 6.71 17.23 -4.57
N ASP A 58 6.14 17.97 -3.64
CA ASP A 58 6.88 18.81 -2.70
C ASP A 58 6.84 18.17 -1.32
N ILE A 59 8.02 17.94 -0.75
CA ILE A 59 8.18 17.31 0.57
C ILE A 59 8.70 18.34 1.55
N TYR A 60 7.90 18.61 2.57
CA TYR A 60 8.23 19.43 3.72
C TYR A 60 8.36 18.57 4.96
N ASP A 61 8.86 19.09 6.03
CA ASP A 61 8.96 18.37 7.30
C ASP A 61 7.60 17.94 7.85
N ASP A 62 6.60 18.80 7.70
CA ASP A 62 5.25 18.65 8.24
C ASP A 62 4.23 18.07 7.26
N ARG A 63 4.54 18.00 5.96
CA ARG A 63 3.59 17.57 4.94
C ARG A 63 4.24 17.16 3.62
N VAL A 64 3.48 16.44 2.82
CA VAL A 64 3.73 16.20 1.38
C VAL A 64 2.61 16.84 0.58
N GLU A 65 2.95 17.61 -0.44
CA GLU A 65 2.01 18.21 -1.37
C GLU A 65 2.18 17.59 -2.77
N LEU A 66 1.06 17.20 -3.34
CA LEU A 66 0.98 16.79 -4.74
C LEU A 66 0.24 17.88 -5.50
N VAL A 67 0.83 18.34 -6.59
CA VAL A 67 0.25 19.40 -7.43
C VAL A 67 0.15 18.93 -8.87
N SER A 68 -0.97 19.16 -9.52
CA SER A 68 -1.10 18.90 -10.96
C SER A 68 -1.83 20.05 -11.67
N PRO A 69 -1.48 20.34 -12.94
CA PRO A 69 -2.22 21.26 -13.77
C PRO A 69 -3.67 20.80 -13.99
N GLY A 70 -4.59 21.75 -13.93
CA GLY A 70 -6.01 21.56 -14.19
C GLY A 70 -6.88 21.67 -12.93
N ALA A 71 -7.84 22.59 -12.96
CA ALA A 71 -8.90 22.72 -11.97
C ALA A 71 -9.87 21.53 -12.03
N MET A 72 -10.90 21.51 -11.18
CA MET A 72 -12.01 20.56 -11.31
C MET A 72 -12.67 20.68 -12.69
N LEU A 73 -12.99 19.55 -13.32
CA LEU A 73 -13.51 19.50 -14.68
C LEU A 73 -14.88 20.21 -14.82
N ASP A 74 -15.66 20.23 -13.74
CA ASP A 74 -16.96 20.89 -13.68
C ASP A 74 -16.88 22.39 -13.31
N GLY A 75 -15.66 22.93 -13.19
CA GLY A 75 -15.43 24.33 -12.82
C GLY A 75 -15.69 24.65 -11.34
N THR A 76 -16.04 23.65 -10.52
CA THR A 76 -16.26 23.87 -9.09
C THR A 76 -14.94 23.88 -8.32
N ARG A 77 -14.97 24.35 -7.08
CA ARG A 77 -13.84 24.30 -6.15
C ARG A 77 -14.05 23.15 -5.19
N ILE A 78 -13.05 22.26 -5.07
CA ILE A 78 -13.15 21.06 -4.22
C ILE A 78 -13.31 21.42 -2.74
N GLN A 79 -12.67 22.49 -2.28
CA GLN A 79 -12.73 22.97 -0.89
C GLN A 79 -14.14 23.43 -0.47
N ASP A 80 -15.01 23.73 -1.41
CA ASP A 80 -16.40 24.13 -1.18
C ASP A 80 -17.38 22.96 -1.25
N ARG A 81 -16.88 21.71 -1.37
CA ARG A 81 -17.68 20.52 -1.61
C ARG A 81 -17.47 19.45 -0.52
N ASP A 82 -18.51 18.68 -0.31
CA ASP A 82 -18.42 17.42 0.43
C ASP A 82 -17.71 16.36 -0.42
N ILE A 83 -16.51 15.93 -0.02
CA ILE A 83 -15.71 14.93 -0.76
C ILE A 83 -16.43 13.59 -0.96
N TYR A 84 -17.45 13.29 -0.14
CA TYR A 84 -18.26 12.08 -0.26
C TYR A 84 -19.31 12.18 -1.37
N LYS A 85 -19.56 13.39 -1.88
CA LYS A 85 -20.56 13.67 -2.91
C LYS A 85 -19.96 14.14 -4.24
N VAL A 86 -18.62 14.11 -4.37
CA VAL A 86 -17.95 14.46 -5.61
C VAL A 86 -18.17 13.36 -6.65
N PRO A 87 -18.78 13.68 -7.81
CA PRO A 87 -18.98 12.68 -8.86
C PRO A 87 -17.66 12.30 -9.52
N SER A 88 -17.58 11.06 -10.03
CA SER A 88 -16.44 10.62 -10.82
C SER A 88 -16.48 11.25 -12.21
N MET A 89 -15.61 12.22 -12.46
CA MET A 89 -15.42 12.83 -13.76
C MET A 89 -13.97 12.66 -14.20
N ARG A 90 -13.74 11.84 -15.22
CA ARG A 90 -12.40 11.54 -15.71
C ARG A 90 -11.99 12.53 -16.78
N ARG A 91 -10.94 13.32 -16.54
CA ARG A 91 -10.37 14.21 -17.56
C ARG A 91 -9.71 13.40 -18.69
N ASN A 92 -9.00 12.33 -18.33
CA ASN A 92 -8.27 11.47 -19.27
C ASN A 92 -8.78 10.02 -19.20
N PRO A 93 -9.92 9.69 -19.86
CA PRO A 93 -10.54 8.37 -19.73
C PRO A 93 -9.64 7.24 -20.23
N VAL A 94 -8.85 7.46 -21.28
CA VAL A 94 -7.92 6.45 -21.83
C VAL A 94 -6.83 6.08 -20.79
N ILE A 95 -6.23 7.09 -20.14
CA ILE A 95 -5.22 6.87 -19.09
C ILE A 95 -5.86 6.15 -17.90
N ALA A 96 -7.07 6.56 -17.51
CA ALA A 96 -7.81 5.93 -16.42
C ALA A 96 -8.14 4.47 -16.72
N ASP A 97 -8.49 4.11 -17.96
CA ASP A 97 -8.74 2.73 -18.34
C ASP A 97 -7.46 1.88 -18.31
N VAL A 98 -6.33 2.41 -18.76
CA VAL A 98 -5.02 1.73 -18.63
C VAL A 98 -4.69 1.48 -17.15
N PHE A 99 -4.85 2.50 -16.29
CA PHE A 99 -4.58 2.37 -14.85
C PHE A 99 -5.53 1.38 -14.16
N THR A 100 -6.77 1.28 -14.65
CA THR A 100 -7.71 0.25 -14.18
C THR A 100 -7.27 -1.16 -14.59
N GLN A 101 -6.80 -1.34 -15.84
CA GLN A 101 -6.29 -2.63 -16.32
C GLN A 101 -5.03 -3.10 -15.57
N LEU A 102 -4.24 -2.15 -15.07
CA LEU A 102 -3.05 -2.38 -14.25
C LEU A 102 -3.37 -2.51 -12.74
N ASP A 103 -4.64 -2.55 -12.35
CA ASP A 103 -5.11 -2.62 -10.97
C ASP A 103 -4.61 -1.47 -10.06
N TYR A 104 -4.22 -0.34 -10.67
CA TYR A 104 -3.77 0.85 -9.93
C TYR A 104 -4.92 1.67 -9.37
N MET A 105 -6.12 1.57 -9.96
CA MET A 105 -7.31 2.30 -9.52
C MET A 105 -8.60 1.49 -9.70
N GLU A 106 -9.62 1.88 -8.92
CA GLU A 106 -10.99 1.41 -9.06
C GLU A 106 -11.84 2.34 -9.92
N LYS A 107 -12.82 1.81 -10.66
CA LYS A 107 -13.69 2.60 -11.57
C LYS A 107 -14.71 3.52 -10.86
N ARG A 108 -14.78 3.54 -9.53
CA ARG A 108 -15.91 4.12 -8.77
C ARG A 108 -15.78 5.57 -8.35
N GLY A 109 -14.71 6.31 -8.70
CA GLY A 109 -14.55 7.71 -8.30
C GLY A 109 -14.42 7.93 -6.79
N SER A 110 -13.87 6.98 -6.08
CA SER A 110 -13.73 6.99 -4.62
C SER A 110 -12.38 7.56 -4.14
N GLY A 111 -11.54 8.09 -5.02
CA GLY A 111 -10.14 8.42 -4.72
C GLY A 111 -9.97 9.37 -3.55
N LEU A 112 -10.67 10.53 -3.53
CA LEU A 112 -10.56 11.51 -2.45
C LEU A 112 -10.98 10.92 -1.10
N ARG A 113 -12.14 10.27 -1.07
CA ARG A 113 -12.63 9.59 0.14
C ARG A 113 -11.68 8.49 0.60
N LYS A 114 -11.17 7.69 -0.32
CA LYS A 114 -10.26 6.58 -0.03
C LYS A 114 -8.93 7.07 0.56
N MET A 115 -8.36 8.15 0.05
CA MET A 115 -7.16 8.78 0.63
C MET A 115 -7.39 9.17 2.09
N ARG A 116 -8.54 9.78 2.40
CA ARG A 116 -8.92 10.15 3.76
C ARG A 116 -9.09 8.91 4.66
N GLU A 117 -9.91 7.95 4.24
CA GLU A 117 -10.17 6.72 5.00
C GLU A 117 -8.88 5.91 5.28
N LEU A 118 -7.96 5.87 4.32
CA LEU A 118 -6.68 5.17 4.49
C LEU A 118 -5.73 5.88 5.45
N THR A 119 -5.79 7.21 5.51
CA THR A 119 -5.02 8.01 6.47
C THR A 119 -5.61 7.87 7.87
N GLU A 120 -6.93 7.98 8.01
CA GLU A 120 -7.64 7.85 9.29
C GLU A 120 -7.50 6.46 9.94
N LYS A 121 -7.21 5.43 9.13
CA LYS A 121 -6.96 4.05 9.61
C LYS A 121 -5.56 3.84 10.20
N LEU A 122 -4.65 4.77 10.06
CA LEU A 122 -3.31 4.62 10.64
C LEU A 122 -3.36 4.72 12.18
N PRO A 123 -2.58 3.90 12.89
CA PRO A 123 -2.62 3.85 14.35
C PRO A 123 -2.23 5.17 15.01
N ASN A 124 -1.37 5.94 14.37
CA ASN A 124 -0.88 7.24 14.81
C ASN A 124 -1.66 8.43 14.24
N PHE A 125 -2.81 8.18 13.59
CA PHE A 125 -3.65 9.27 13.08
C PHE A 125 -4.09 10.23 14.19
N LEU A 126 -4.14 11.50 13.85
CA LEU A 126 -4.66 12.59 14.68
C LEU A 126 -5.73 13.35 13.93
N GLN A 127 -6.80 13.71 14.60
CA GLN A 127 -7.83 14.59 14.08
C GLN A 127 -7.18 15.93 13.65
N GLY A 128 -7.53 16.43 12.47
CA GLY A 128 -6.93 17.60 11.84
C GLY A 128 -5.73 17.29 10.93
N LYS A 129 -5.32 16.01 10.83
CA LYS A 129 -4.29 15.52 9.91
C LYS A 129 -4.85 14.75 8.70
N GLU A 130 -6.13 14.93 8.43
CA GLU A 130 -6.78 14.39 7.23
C GLU A 130 -6.18 15.02 5.97
N PRO A 131 -6.06 14.27 4.87
CA PRO A 131 -5.67 14.85 3.59
C PRO A 131 -6.58 16.00 3.19
N GLN A 132 -6.00 17.10 2.77
CA GLN A 132 -6.72 18.27 2.27
C GLN A 132 -6.61 18.37 0.77
N TYR A 133 -7.65 18.93 0.16
CA TYR A 133 -7.76 19.12 -1.28
C TYR A 133 -8.10 20.58 -1.56
N GLN A 134 -7.38 21.15 -2.51
CA GLN A 134 -7.60 22.54 -2.93
C GLN A 134 -7.57 22.63 -4.45
N THR A 135 -8.47 23.42 -5.01
CA THR A 135 -8.50 23.78 -6.42
C THR A 135 -8.22 25.25 -6.57
N GLU A 136 -7.24 25.58 -7.36
CA GLU A 136 -6.98 26.91 -7.91
C GLU A 136 -7.49 27.00 -9.36
N ALA A 137 -7.38 28.17 -9.98
CA ALA A 137 -7.87 28.39 -11.34
C ALA A 137 -7.25 27.41 -12.37
N THR A 138 -6.00 27.04 -12.20
CA THR A 138 -5.23 26.24 -13.15
C THR A 138 -4.60 24.99 -12.55
N SER A 139 -4.80 24.71 -11.26
CA SER A 139 -4.10 23.65 -10.56
C SER A 139 -4.96 22.96 -9.51
N PHE A 140 -4.66 21.72 -9.23
CA PHE A 140 -5.24 20.92 -8.15
C PHE A 140 -4.15 20.49 -7.19
N TYR A 141 -4.40 20.64 -5.89
CA TYR A 141 -3.49 20.33 -4.79
C TYR A 141 -4.07 19.24 -3.91
N THR A 142 -3.21 18.31 -3.49
CA THR A 142 -3.51 17.37 -2.42
C THR A 142 -2.40 17.44 -1.37
N THR A 143 -2.77 17.81 -0.15
CA THR A 143 -1.84 17.91 0.99
C THR A 143 -2.04 16.74 1.93
N PHE A 144 -0.98 15.97 2.18
CA PHE A 144 -0.91 14.95 3.21
C PHE A 144 -0.07 15.47 4.38
N TYR A 145 -0.65 15.52 5.57
CA TYR A 145 0.07 15.98 6.77
C TYR A 145 0.86 14.85 7.39
N ASN A 146 2.08 15.17 7.83
CA ASN A 146 2.92 14.24 8.58
C ASN A 146 2.28 13.95 9.95
N LEU A 147 1.93 12.65 10.19
CA LEU A 147 1.25 12.21 11.41
C LEU A 147 2.15 12.22 12.65
N ASN A 148 3.47 12.29 12.45
CA ASN A 148 4.48 12.31 13.49
C ASN A 148 5.13 13.71 13.64
N TRP A 149 4.46 14.76 13.18
CA TRP A 149 4.93 16.14 13.26
C TRP A 149 3.96 17.04 14.03
N SER A 150 4.47 17.94 14.84
CA SER A 150 3.73 18.96 15.60
C SER A 150 4.26 20.37 15.30
N GLU A 151 3.67 21.38 15.91
CA GLU A 151 4.17 22.77 15.84
C GLU A 151 5.59 22.92 16.42
N HIS A 152 6.00 21.98 17.28
CA HIS A 152 7.31 21.96 17.92
C HIS A 152 8.32 21.05 17.22
N GLY A 153 7.98 20.50 16.05
CA GLY A 153 8.80 19.59 15.27
C GLY A 153 8.34 18.14 15.33
N ARG A 154 9.27 17.23 15.04
CA ARG A 154 8.98 15.78 15.02
C ARG A 154 8.65 15.28 16.42
N ILE A 155 7.51 14.59 16.52
CA ILE A 155 7.07 13.98 17.78
C ILE A 155 7.93 12.72 18.04
N PRO A 156 8.52 12.58 19.24
CA PRO A 156 9.27 11.38 19.62
C PRO A 156 8.42 10.10 19.46
N VAL A 157 9.04 9.03 18.99
CA VAL A 157 8.34 7.75 18.71
C VAL A 157 7.66 7.19 19.96
N GLU A 158 8.29 7.36 21.12
CA GLU A 158 7.79 6.94 22.43
C GLU A 158 6.48 7.68 22.80
N GLU A 159 6.41 8.97 22.52
CA GLU A 159 5.23 9.78 22.77
C GLU A 159 4.07 9.34 21.87
N VAL A 160 4.34 9.15 20.57
CA VAL A 160 3.35 8.62 19.62
C VAL A 160 2.87 7.24 20.08
N ALA A 161 3.78 6.37 20.48
CA ALA A 161 3.45 5.02 20.95
C ALA A 161 2.58 5.03 22.21
N ASN A 162 2.90 5.87 23.18
CA ASN A 162 2.13 6.01 24.42
C ASN A 162 0.70 6.52 24.13
N ARG A 163 0.55 7.46 23.21
CA ARG A 163 -0.74 7.95 22.75
C ARG A 163 -1.58 6.84 22.11
N VAL A 164 -0.98 6.05 21.21
CA VAL A 164 -1.63 4.92 20.55
C VAL A 164 -2.05 3.87 21.57
N ASN A 165 -1.17 3.51 22.52
CA ASN A 165 -1.48 2.54 23.56
C ASN A 165 -2.64 3.01 24.48
N SER A 166 -2.66 4.26 24.89
CA SER A 166 -3.75 4.82 25.70
C SER A 166 -5.10 4.80 24.98
N THR A 167 -5.07 4.92 23.64
CA THR A 167 -6.29 4.80 22.81
C THR A 167 -6.74 3.35 22.70
N LEU A 168 -5.83 2.41 22.53
CA LEU A 168 -6.14 0.97 22.45
C LEU A 168 -6.65 0.42 23.78
N GLU A 169 -6.18 0.92 24.93
CA GLU A 169 -6.67 0.55 26.26
C GLU A 169 -8.09 1.06 26.52
N LYS A 170 -8.41 2.27 26.07
CA LYS A 170 -9.77 2.84 26.20
C LYS A 170 -10.80 2.12 25.33
N TYR A 171 -10.38 1.56 24.21
CA TYR A 171 -11.23 0.82 23.29
C TYR A 171 -10.64 -0.58 23.06
N PRO A 172 -10.85 -1.55 24.00
CA PRO A 172 -10.36 -2.90 23.84
C PRO A 172 -11.05 -3.54 22.62
N VAL A 173 -10.38 -3.48 21.49
CA VAL A 173 -10.83 -4.11 20.27
C VAL A 173 -10.52 -5.60 20.39
N ASN A 174 -11.49 -6.46 20.15
CA ASN A 174 -11.29 -7.91 20.07
C ASN A 174 -10.06 -8.22 19.21
N LYS A 175 -9.11 -8.99 19.77
CA LYS A 175 -7.76 -9.23 19.20
C LYS A 175 -7.74 -9.72 17.75
N GLU A 176 -8.82 -10.28 17.24
CA GLU A 176 -8.93 -10.76 15.85
C GLU A 176 -9.36 -9.68 14.84
N SER A 177 -10.10 -8.65 15.27
CA SER A 177 -10.57 -7.59 14.38
C SER A 177 -9.65 -6.36 14.33
N SER A 178 -8.78 -6.17 15.31
CA SER A 178 -7.87 -5.01 15.38
C SER A 178 -6.68 -5.14 14.43
N VAL A 179 -6.21 -6.36 14.19
CA VAL A 179 -5.12 -6.63 13.24
C VAL A 179 -5.53 -6.25 11.80
N GLU A 180 -6.81 -6.46 11.44
CA GLU A 180 -7.34 -6.07 10.12
C GLU A 180 -7.76 -4.60 10.04
N LYS A 181 -8.26 -4.00 11.14
CA LYS A 181 -8.73 -2.62 11.14
C LYS A 181 -7.63 -1.56 11.17
N PHE A 182 -6.50 -1.84 11.82
CA PHE A 182 -5.40 -0.87 11.95
C PHE A 182 -4.23 -1.11 10.98
N GLY A 183 -4.39 -1.92 9.94
CA GLY A 183 -3.38 -2.08 8.89
C GLY A 183 -2.07 -2.74 9.39
N VAL A 184 -2.10 -3.54 10.46
CA VAL A 184 -0.95 -4.25 11.03
C VAL A 184 -0.55 -5.46 10.17
N ASN A 185 -0.89 -5.51 8.91
CA ASN A 185 -0.35 -6.48 7.96
C ASN A 185 0.78 -5.86 7.15
N ALA A 186 1.93 -5.61 7.81
CA ALA A 186 3.17 -5.21 7.14
C ALA A 186 3.68 -6.27 6.12
N ASP A 187 3.18 -7.51 6.19
CA ASP A 187 3.58 -8.58 5.27
C ASP A 187 2.68 -8.71 4.01
N LYS A 188 1.58 -7.96 3.90
CA LYS A 188 0.73 -7.97 2.70
C LYS A 188 1.06 -6.89 1.68
N PHE A 189 1.98 -5.98 1.97
CA PHE A 189 2.42 -4.91 1.05
C PHE A 189 3.79 -5.16 0.43
N ARG A 190 4.25 -6.40 0.44
CA ARG A 190 5.31 -6.81 -0.49
C ARG A 190 4.65 -7.13 -1.82
N ASP A 191 4.89 -6.26 -2.77
CA ASP A 191 4.73 -6.49 -4.21
C ASP A 191 3.30 -6.75 -4.70
N THR A 192 2.55 -5.68 -4.99
CA THR A 192 1.45 -5.73 -5.95
C THR A 192 1.95 -5.33 -7.34
N SER A 193 2.87 -6.09 -7.86
CA SER A 193 2.99 -6.31 -9.28
C SER A 193 2.73 -7.81 -9.52
N GLU A 194 1.67 -8.09 -10.24
CA GLU A 194 1.23 -9.37 -10.74
C GLU A 194 0.38 -10.26 -9.81
N THR A 195 -0.91 -10.28 -10.14
CA THR A 195 -1.83 -11.42 -10.03
C THR A 195 -1.69 -12.31 -8.78
N GLN A 196 -2.24 -11.92 -7.65
CA GLN A 196 -2.49 -12.84 -6.54
C GLN A 196 -3.60 -13.83 -6.91
N LYS A 197 -3.25 -14.89 -7.64
CA LYS A 197 -3.89 -16.18 -7.44
C LYS A 197 -3.59 -16.59 -6.01
N LYS A 198 -4.61 -16.66 -5.14
CA LYS A 198 -4.50 -17.13 -3.76
C LYS A 198 -3.66 -18.40 -3.71
N VAL A 199 -2.46 -18.30 -3.14
CA VAL A 199 -1.62 -19.46 -2.84
C VAL A 199 -2.42 -20.31 -1.84
N SER A 200 -2.67 -21.57 -2.14
CA SER A 200 -3.42 -22.45 -1.24
C SER A 200 -2.66 -22.65 0.08
N LYS A 201 -3.37 -22.92 1.19
CA LYS A 201 -2.73 -23.22 2.49
C LYS A 201 -1.66 -24.32 2.38
N THR A 202 -1.85 -25.28 1.48
CA THR A 202 -0.89 -26.34 1.19
C THR A 202 0.32 -25.83 0.43
N ALA A 203 0.15 -24.91 -0.52
CA ALA A 203 1.25 -24.31 -1.25
C ALA A 203 2.12 -23.41 -0.34
N GLN A 204 1.53 -22.73 0.65
CA GLN A 204 2.29 -21.99 1.66
C GLN A 204 3.16 -22.93 2.52
N LYS A 205 2.60 -24.04 3.01
CA LYS A 205 3.38 -25.04 3.76
C LYS A 205 4.52 -25.65 2.93
N ILE A 206 4.34 -25.80 1.61
CA ILE A 206 5.41 -26.26 0.71
C ILE A 206 6.54 -25.23 0.66
N ILE A 207 6.22 -23.95 0.54
CA ILE A 207 7.22 -22.87 0.55
C ILE A 207 8.00 -22.85 1.87
N ASP A 208 7.32 -22.98 3.01
CA ASP A 208 7.95 -23.02 4.35
C ASP A 208 8.90 -24.22 4.50
N LEU A 209 8.53 -25.39 3.95
CA LEU A 209 9.40 -26.58 3.96
C LEU A 209 10.63 -26.41 3.05
N VAL A 210 10.49 -25.75 1.90
CA VAL A 210 11.61 -25.44 1.00
C VAL A 210 12.55 -24.42 1.62
N ILE A 211 12.07 -23.45 2.38
CA ILE A 211 12.90 -22.50 3.14
C ILE A 211 13.76 -23.25 4.17
N SER A 212 13.18 -24.24 4.85
CA SER A 212 13.89 -25.01 5.88
C SER A 212 14.83 -26.10 5.33
N ASP A 213 14.49 -26.66 4.17
CA ASP A 213 15.28 -27.71 3.50
C ASP A 213 15.12 -27.56 1.96
N PRO A 214 16.04 -26.83 1.29
CA PRO A 214 15.99 -26.66 -0.17
C PRO A 214 16.12 -27.95 -0.98
N SER A 215 16.64 -29.03 -0.39
CA SER A 215 16.82 -30.33 -1.05
C SER A 215 15.63 -31.28 -0.86
N ILE A 216 14.58 -30.84 -0.17
CA ILE A 216 13.42 -31.66 0.18
C ILE A 216 12.72 -32.20 -1.07
N THR A 217 12.47 -33.50 -1.12
CA THR A 217 11.75 -34.15 -2.22
C THR A 217 10.24 -34.02 -2.07
N ALA A 218 9.51 -34.16 -3.18
CA ALA A 218 8.04 -34.12 -3.18
C ALA A 218 7.42 -35.21 -2.28
N ASP A 219 8.06 -36.37 -2.16
CA ASP A 219 7.63 -37.45 -1.27
C ASP A 219 7.79 -37.08 0.20
N ASN A 220 8.90 -36.46 0.56
CA ASN A 220 9.15 -35.98 1.92
C ASN A 220 8.23 -34.80 2.29
N MET A 221 7.91 -33.89 1.34
CA MET A 221 6.91 -32.86 1.53
C MET A 221 5.53 -33.46 1.80
N ALA A 222 5.14 -34.48 1.01
CA ALA A 222 3.86 -35.17 1.16
C ALA A 222 3.72 -35.78 2.56
N ASN A 223 4.74 -36.46 3.03
CA ASN A 223 4.77 -37.06 4.38
C ASN A 223 4.71 -36.01 5.49
N LYS A 224 5.47 -34.91 5.39
CA LYS A 224 5.50 -33.86 6.42
C LYS A 224 4.20 -33.04 6.48
N ILE A 225 3.53 -32.84 5.35
CA ILE A 225 2.28 -32.06 5.29
C ILE A 225 1.05 -32.95 5.55
N GLY A 226 1.16 -34.28 5.39
CA GLY A 226 0.05 -35.22 5.52
C GLY A 226 -0.88 -35.25 4.30
N VAL A 227 -0.32 -35.13 3.08
CA VAL A 227 -1.08 -35.12 1.82
C VAL A 227 -0.44 -36.08 0.81
N THR A 228 -1.13 -36.38 -0.29
CA THR A 228 -0.57 -37.24 -1.34
C THR A 228 0.48 -36.50 -2.17
N LYS A 229 1.48 -37.25 -2.73
CA LYS A 229 2.47 -36.71 -3.66
C LYS A 229 1.83 -35.93 -4.82
N ARG A 230 0.75 -36.43 -5.38
CA ARG A 230 -0.01 -35.76 -6.46
C ARG A 230 -0.58 -34.42 -6.04
N ALA A 231 -0.99 -34.30 -4.75
CA ALA A 231 -1.45 -33.02 -4.20
C ALA A 231 -0.29 -32.03 -4.05
N ILE A 232 0.92 -32.49 -3.67
CA ILE A 232 2.14 -31.67 -3.64
C ILE A 232 2.46 -31.15 -5.05
N GLU A 233 2.56 -32.03 -6.03
CA GLU A 233 2.89 -31.67 -7.43
C GLU A 233 1.87 -30.65 -8.00
N LYS A 234 0.58 -30.81 -7.71
CA LYS A 234 -0.47 -29.88 -8.11
C LYS A 234 -0.28 -28.50 -7.45
N ASN A 235 0.08 -28.47 -6.16
CA ASN A 235 0.26 -27.21 -5.43
C ASN A 235 1.61 -26.52 -5.71
N ILE A 236 2.63 -27.24 -6.17
CA ILE A 236 3.90 -26.67 -6.66
C ILE A 236 3.72 -25.93 -7.99
N LYS A 237 2.78 -26.37 -8.85
CA LYS A 237 2.55 -25.72 -10.14
C LYS A 237 2.20 -24.23 -10.03
N SER A 238 1.47 -23.83 -9.00
CA SER A 238 1.09 -22.42 -8.78
C SER A 238 2.30 -21.53 -8.41
N PRO A 239 3.10 -21.82 -7.37
CA PRO A 239 4.32 -21.07 -7.08
C PRO A 239 5.37 -21.10 -8.21
N ARG A 240 5.50 -22.21 -8.94
CA ARG A 240 6.35 -22.29 -10.14
C ARG A 240 5.85 -21.39 -11.27
N GLY A 241 4.54 -21.41 -11.56
CA GLY A 241 3.93 -20.56 -12.57
C GLY A 241 4.01 -19.07 -12.27
N MET A 242 4.13 -18.70 -10.99
CA MET A 242 4.36 -17.34 -10.52
C MET A 242 5.84 -16.95 -10.48
N GLY A 243 6.77 -17.86 -10.80
CA GLY A 243 8.21 -17.62 -10.71
C GLY A 243 8.74 -17.48 -9.27
N ILE A 244 7.95 -17.87 -8.26
CA ILE A 244 8.34 -17.81 -6.84
C ILE A 244 9.23 -18.99 -6.46
N LEU A 245 9.01 -20.17 -7.07
CA LEU A 245 9.72 -21.41 -6.77
C LEU A 245 10.34 -21.99 -8.04
N VAL A 246 11.64 -22.22 -8.03
CA VAL A 246 12.38 -22.85 -9.15
C VAL A 246 13.09 -24.08 -8.64
N HIS A 247 13.04 -25.17 -9.40
CA HIS A 247 13.85 -26.36 -9.17
C HIS A 247 15.07 -26.35 -10.06
N GLU A 248 16.25 -26.38 -9.48
CA GLU A 248 17.55 -26.40 -10.18
C GLU A 248 18.20 -27.78 -10.03
N GLY A 249 18.69 -28.32 -11.13
CA GLY A 249 19.31 -29.64 -11.16
C GLY A 249 18.37 -30.76 -11.65
N SER A 250 18.79 -32.02 -11.50
CA SER A 250 18.01 -33.18 -11.91
C SER A 250 16.87 -33.49 -10.93
N ASP A 251 15.82 -34.17 -11.38
CA ASP A 251 14.68 -34.56 -10.53
C ASP A 251 15.05 -35.40 -9.29
N LYS A 252 16.23 -36.06 -9.33
CA LYS A 252 16.72 -36.93 -8.23
C LYS A 252 17.79 -36.29 -7.34
N ALA A 253 18.46 -35.22 -7.81
CA ALA A 253 19.59 -34.60 -7.14
C ALA A 253 19.58 -33.06 -7.26
N GLY A 254 18.42 -32.48 -7.52
CA GLY A 254 18.22 -31.04 -7.60
C GLY A 254 17.82 -30.42 -6.27
N TYR A 255 17.76 -29.11 -6.24
CA TYR A 255 17.29 -28.33 -5.11
C TYR A 255 16.29 -27.25 -5.54
N TRP A 256 15.47 -26.83 -4.60
CA TRP A 256 14.50 -25.76 -4.77
C TRP A 256 15.10 -24.42 -4.41
N ARG A 257 14.89 -23.44 -5.26
CA ARG A 257 15.25 -22.06 -4.98
C ARG A 257 14.02 -21.17 -5.00
N ILE A 258 13.89 -20.35 -3.96
CA ILE A 258 12.87 -19.32 -3.90
C ILE A 258 13.43 -18.06 -4.54
N ILE A 259 12.76 -17.58 -5.58
CA ILE A 259 13.10 -16.32 -6.24
C ILE A 259 12.25 -15.23 -5.56
N VAL A 260 12.89 -14.47 -4.68
CA VAL A 260 12.35 -13.19 -4.24
C VAL A 260 12.71 -12.21 -5.37
N LYS A 261 11.76 -11.84 -6.23
CA LYS A 261 12.00 -10.76 -7.18
C LYS A 261 12.21 -9.48 -6.39
N PRO A 262 13.32 -8.74 -6.69
CA PRO A 262 13.62 -7.47 -6.02
C PRO A 262 12.57 -6.39 -6.30
#